data_b11dcc11bff7591dc5aa768dd30ea226
#
_entry.id   b11dcc11bff7591dc5aa768dd30ea226
#
_cell.length_a   1.000
_cell.length_b   1.000
_cell.length_c   1.000
_cell.angle_alpha   90.00
_cell.angle_beta   90.00
_cell.angle_gamma   90.00
#
_symmetry.space_group_name_H-M   'P 1'
#
loop_
_entity.id
_entity.type
_entity.pdbx_description
1 polymer ?
#
loop_
_entity_poly.entity_id
_entity_poly.type
_entity_poly.pdbx_seq_one_letter_code
_entity_poly.pdbx_strand_id
1 'polypeptide(L)'
;DDSTGAVCSLMAGTYLTRVRTGAVAGAATDLLARRDSRVFALFGAGGQAAGQLEAVLTVRDIELAKVYCRTFEKAEAFARAMSEKFAGRFNTKIVAVHSPEEAIADADVITAATTAASPVFDGRLLKPGAHVNGIGSFTYDMVEIDSYTLTHAGKVYADTLEGVLGEAGDILQPIDRGE
;
A
#
# COMPACT_ATOMS: atom_id res chain seq x y z
N ASP A 1 -22.43 14.92 -17.28
CA ASP A 1 -22.13 15.89 -18.36
C ASP A 1 -21.53 17.16 -17.73
N ASP A 2 -20.32 17.49 -18.06
CA ASP A 2 -19.56 18.59 -17.48
C ASP A 2 -20.12 19.98 -17.88
N SER A 3 -20.73 20.08 -19.04
CA SER A 3 -21.26 21.36 -19.55
C SER A 3 -22.64 21.71 -19.00
N THR A 4 -23.45 20.71 -18.63
CA THR A 4 -24.85 20.88 -18.23
C THR A 4 -25.12 20.49 -16.78
N GLY A 5 -24.20 19.76 -16.12
CA GLY A 5 -24.44 19.14 -14.82
C GLY A 5 -25.42 17.96 -14.87
N ALA A 6 -25.86 17.53 -16.04
CA ALA A 6 -26.79 16.42 -16.17
C ALA A 6 -26.13 15.09 -15.76
N VAL A 7 -26.84 14.27 -15.00
CA VAL A 7 -26.38 12.94 -14.61
C VAL A 7 -26.38 12.02 -15.84
N CYS A 8 -25.18 11.60 -16.28
CA CYS A 8 -25.02 10.74 -17.46
C CYS A 8 -24.64 9.29 -17.08
N SER A 9 -24.20 9.06 -15.86
CA SER A 9 -23.78 7.74 -15.41
C SER A 9 -24.01 7.57 -13.91
N LEU A 10 -24.34 6.34 -13.51
CA LEU A 10 -24.40 5.90 -12.12
C LEU A 10 -23.65 4.59 -12.04
N MET A 11 -22.63 4.50 -11.14
CA MET A 11 -21.80 3.31 -11.02
C MET A 11 -21.48 2.96 -9.56
N ALA A 12 -21.15 1.69 -9.30
CA ALA A 12 -20.73 1.25 -7.97
C ALA A 12 -19.34 1.83 -7.61
N GLY A 13 -19.28 2.71 -6.61
CA GLY A 13 -18.08 3.41 -6.20
C GLY A 13 -17.00 2.50 -5.57
N THR A 14 -17.40 1.42 -4.88
CA THR A 14 -16.46 0.51 -4.19
C THR A 14 -15.43 -0.11 -5.13
N TYR A 15 -15.88 -0.61 -6.30
CA TYR A 15 -14.97 -1.18 -7.29
C TYR A 15 -14.05 -0.11 -7.90
N LEU A 16 -14.64 1.03 -8.27
CA LEU A 16 -13.90 2.16 -8.83
C LEU A 16 -12.81 2.65 -7.86
N THR A 17 -13.15 2.80 -6.57
CA THR A 17 -12.20 3.23 -5.53
C THR A 17 -11.02 2.26 -5.43
N ARG A 18 -11.27 0.94 -5.44
CA ARG A 18 -10.19 -0.06 -5.42
C ARG A 18 -9.25 0.07 -6.62
N VAL A 19 -9.82 0.21 -7.82
CA VAL A 19 -9.04 0.29 -9.06
C VAL A 19 -8.25 1.60 -9.13
N ARG A 20 -8.87 2.75 -8.84
CA ARG A 20 -8.19 4.05 -8.93
C ARG A 20 -7.09 4.20 -7.88
N THR A 21 -7.32 3.71 -6.64
CA THR A 21 -6.32 3.77 -5.58
C THR A 21 -5.15 2.84 -5.88
N GLY A 22 -5.42 1.64 -6.40
CA GLY A 22 -4.36 0.75 -6.89
C GLY A 22 -3.55 1.37 -8.03
N ALA A 23 -4.22 2.01 -8.98
CA ALA A 23 -3.55 2.66 -10.11
C ALA A 23 -2.60 3.79 -9.68
N VAL A 24 -2.98 4.61 -8.69
CA VAL A 24 -2.11 5.66 -8.14
C VAL A 24 -0.86 5.07 -7.49
N ALA A 25 -1.04 4.06 -6.62
CA ALA A 25 0.10 3.39 -5.99
C ALA A 25 0.99 2.66 -7.01
N GLY A 26 0.40 2.06 -8.04
CA GLY A 26 1.14 1.45 -9.16
C GLY A 26 1.96 2.47 -9.94
N ALA A 27 1.38 3.62 -10.26
CA ALA A 27 2.08 4.71 -10.95
C ALA A 27 3.23 5.28 -10.08
N ALA A 28 3.00 5.50 -8.78
CA ALA A 28 4.04 5.92 -7.85
C ALA A 28 5.17 4.88 -7.77
N THR A 29 4.83 3.60 -7.65
CA THR A 29 5.80 2.50 -7.64
C THR A 29 6.59 2.45 -8.96
N ASP A 30 5.94 2.64 -10.11
CA ASP A 30 6.64 2.63 -11.41
C ASP A 30 7.63 3.78 -11.56
N LEU A 31 7.28 4.95 -11.08
CA LEU A 31 8.13 6.14 -11.19
C LEU A 31 9.23 6.19 -10.14
N LEU A 32 8.99 5.70 -8.92
CA LEU A 32 9.81 6.00 -7.75
C LEU A 32 10.56 4.78 -7.18
N ALA A 33 9.99 3.57 -7.29
CA ALA A 33 10.66 2.36 -6.81
C ALA A 33 11.81 1.94 -7.74
N ARG A 34 12.80 1.27 -7.18
CA ARG A 34 13.91 0.71 -7.96
C ARG A 34 13.38 -0.25 -9.02
N ARG A 35 14.02 -0.25 -10.19
CA ARG A 35 13.64 -1.13 -11.31
C ARG A 35 13.91 -2.61 -11.05
N ASP A 36 14.89 -2.92 -10.19
CA ASP A 36 15.29 -4.25 -9.79
C ASP A 36 14.52 -4.80 -8.58
N SER A 37 13.41 -4.16 -8.19
CA SER A 37 12.56 -4.63 -7.09
C SER A 37 11.95 -6.00 -7.38
N ARG A 38 12.11 -6.96 -6.43
CA ARG A 38 11.68 -8.36 -6.55
C ARG A 38 10.81 -8.84 -5.40
N VAL A 39 10.89 -8.17 -4.24
CA VAL A 39 10.15 -8.56 -3.04
C VAL A 39 9.15 -7.48 -2.67
N PHE A 40 7.89 -7.87 -2.55
CA PHE A 40 6.78 -6.98 -2.17
C PHE A 40 6.19 -7.40 -0.83
N ALA A 41 5.97 -6.44 0.07
CA ALA A 41 5.25 -6.62 1.32
C ALA A 41 3.92 -5.87 1.28
N LEU A 42 2.82 -6.57 1.55
CA LEU A 42 1.48 -6.00 1.63
C LEU A 42 0.93 -6.14 3.05
N PHE A 43 0.67 -5.01 3.69
CA PHE A 43 0.00 -4.94 4.98
C PHE A 43 -1.49 -4.70 4.78
N GLY A 44 -2.31 -5.64 5.27
CA GLY A 44 -3.76 -5.65 5.10
C GLY A 44 -4.23 -6.62 4.01
N ALA A 45 -5.36 -7.27 4.29
CA ALA A 45 -6.07 -8.17 3.38
C ALA A 45 -7.53 -7.72 3.18
N GLY A 46 -7.73 -6.39 3.20
CA GLY A 46 -9.04 -5.73 3.08
C GLY A 46 -9.42 -5.37 1.64
N GLY A 47 -10.41 -4.48 1.52
CA GLY A 47 -11.00 -4.11 0.24
C GLY A 47 -10.02 -3.51 -0.79
N GLN A 48 -8.96 -2.82 -0.33
CA GLN A 48 -7.95 -2.22 -1.20
C GLN A 48 -6.83 -3.21 -1.60
N ALA A 49 -6.57 -4.23 -0.78
CA ALA A 49 -5.41 -5.11 -0.89
C ALA A 49 -5.22 -5.74 -2.28
N ALA A 50 -6.31 -6.23 -2.90
CA ALA A 50 -6.24 -6.86 -4.22
C ALA A 50 -5.84 -5.88 -5.34
N GLY A 51 -6.31 -4.62 -5.26
CA GLY A 51 -5.93 -3.57 -6.21
C GLY A 51 -4.48 -3.16 -6.05
N GLN A 52 -4.00 -3.05 -4.80
CA GLN A 52 -2.61 -2.73 -4.49
C GLN A 52 -1.65 -3.81 -4.98
N LEU A 53 -1.94 -5.07 -4.70
CA LEU A 53 -1.15 -6.21 -5.17
C LEU A 53 -1.07 -6.22 -6.71
N GLU A 54 -2.21 -6.16 -7.39
CA GLU A 54 -2.29 -6.17 -8.85
C GLU A 54 -1.49 -5.03 -9.46
N ALA A 55 -1.57 -3.83 -8.90
CA ALA A 55 -0.87 -2.65 -9.39
C ALA A 55 0.65 -2.80 -9.30
N VAL A 56 1.18 -3.25 -8.17
CA VAL A 56 2.63 -3.47 -7.98
C VAL A 56 3.14 -4.57 -8.90
N LEU A 57 2.43 -5.70 -9.01
CA LEU A 57 2.79 -6.80 -9.91
C LEU A 57 2.75 -6.40 -11.39
N THR A 58 1.97 -5.38 -11.75
CA THR A 58 1.88 -4.89 -13.13
C THR A 58 3.11 -4.07 -13.52
N VAL A 59 3.72 -3.36 -12.57
CA VAL A 59 4.80 -2.40 -12.86
C VAL A 59 6.19 -2.90 -12.44
N ARG A 60 6.27 -4.02 -11.70
CA ARG A 60 7.55 -4.65 -11.27
C ARG A 60 7.46 -6.17 -11.39
N ASP A 61 8.58 -6.77 -11.77
CA ASP A 61 8.74 -8.23 -11.84
C ASP A 61 8.95 -8.81 -10.43
N ILE A 62 7.91 -8.77 -9.62
CA ILE A 62 7.95 -9.28 -8.24
C ILE A 62 8.01 -10.81 -8.24
N GLU A 63 9.02 -11.37 -7.62
CA GLU A 63 9.19 -12.81 -7.45
C GLU A 63 8.45 -13.35 -6.23
N LEU A 64 8.43 -12.53 -5.14
CA LEU A 64 7.82 -12.88 -3.86
C LEU A 64 6.95 -11.74 -3.34
N ALA A 65 5.67 -12.00 -3.13
CA ALA A 65 4.74 -11.11 -2.45
C ALA A 65 4.35 -11.70 -1.09
N LYS A 66 4.69 -11.00 -0.02
CA LYS A 66 4.40 -11.35 1.36
C LYS A 66 3.19 -10.56 1.84
N VAL A 67 2.17 -11.24 2.34
CA VAL A 67 0.94 -10.62 2.83
C VAL A 67 0.87 -10.79 4.34
N TYR A 68 0.78 -9.69 5.04
CA TYR A 68 0.55 -9.67 6.49
C TYR A 68 -0.81 -9.07 6.83
N CYS A 69 -1.49 -9.70 7.77
CA CYS A 69 -2.69 -9.17 8.41
C CYS A 69 -2.69 -9.63 9.88
N ARG A 70 -3.24 -8.81 10.79
CA ARG A 70 -3.37 -9.19 12.22
C ARG A 70 -4.05 -10.54 12.45
N THR A 71 -4.95 -10.92 11.56
CA THR A 71 -5.58 -12.24 11.52
C THR A 71 -4.91 -13.04 10.41
N PHE A 72 -4.04 -13.99 10.78
CA PHE A 72 -3.25 -14.77 9.82
C PHE A 72 -4.14 -15.52 8.81
N GLU A 73 -5.24 -16.09 9.24
CA GLU A 73 -6.19 -16.82 8.38
C GLU A 73 -6.77 -15.94 7.26
N LYS A 74 -6.91 -14.61 7.51
CA LYS A 74 -7.32 -13.66 6.47
C LYS A 74 -6.20 -13.42 5.46
N ALA A 75 -4.95 -13.30 5.92
CA ALA A 75 -3.80 -13.19 5.03
C ALA A 75 -3.62 -14.43 4.18
N GLU A 76 -3.77 -15.63 4.78
CA GLU A 76 -3.67 -16.91 4.08
C GLU A 76 -4.77 -17.09 3.03
N ALA A 77 -6.02 -16.83 3.40
CA ALA A 77 -7.15 -16.90 2.46
C ALA A 77 -6.96 -15.90 1.29
N PHE A 78 -6.50 -14.70 1.59
CA PHE A 78 -6.21 -13.69 0.58
C PHE A 78 -5.06 -14.13 -0.35
N ALA A 79 -3.94 -14.60 0.21
CA ALA A 79 -2.79 -15.05 -0.57
C ALA A 79 -3.17 -16.20 -1.52
N ARG A 80 -3.94 -17.17 -1.04
CA ARG A 80 -4.48 -18.27 -1.86
C ARG A 80 -5.37 -17.75 -2.99
N ALA A 81 -6.36 -16.93 -2.67
CA ALA A 81 -7.28 -16.38 -3.67
C ALA A 81 -6.56 -15.54 -4.74
N MET A 82 -5.52 -14.78 -4.35
CA MET A 82 -4.74 -13.98 -5.30
C MET A 82 -3.78 -14.84 -6.13
N SER A 83 -3.22 -15.90 -5.56
CA SER A 83 -2.42 -16.88 -6.31
C SER A 83 -3.25 -17.56 -7.41
N GLU A 84 -4.49 -17.94 -7.10
CA GLU A 84 -5.42 -18.50 -8.09
C GLU A 84 -5.82 -17.46 -9.15
N LYS A 85 -6.20 -16.25 -8.72
CA LYS A 85 -6.62 -15.16 -9.62
C LYS A 85 -5.54 -14.76 -10.61
N PHE A 86 -4.29 -14.75 -10.19
CA PHE A 86 -3.16 -14.27 -10.98
C PHE A 86 -2.34 -15.37 -11.62
N ALA A 87 -2.76 -16.64 -11.48
CA ALA A 87 -2.12 -17.78 -12.13
C ALA A 87 -1.99 -17.55 -13.64
N GLY A 88 -0.77 -17.71 -14.15
CA GLY A 88 -0.46 -17.51 -15.57
C GLY A 88 -0.40 -16.05 -16.04
N ARG A 89 -0.72 -15.07 -15.18
CA ARG A 89 -0.58 -13.64 -15.48
C ARG A 89 0.72 -13.06 -14.94
N PHE A 90 1.09 -13.44 -13.71
CA PHE A 90 2.32 -13.01 -13.06
C PHE A 90 3.10 -14.24 -12.58
N ASN A 91 4.43 -14.15 -12.65
CA ASN A 91 5.32 -15.20 -12.12
C ASN A 91 5.73 -14.87 -10.67
N THR A 92 4.74 -14.65 -9.80
CA THR A 92 4.94 -14.22 -8.43
C THR A 92 4.45 -15.28 -7.45
N LYS A 93 5.30 -15.67 -6.51
CA LYS A 93 4.87 -16.46 -5.34
C LYS A 93 4.20 -15.53 -4.33
N ILE A 94 2.94 -15.76 -4.00
CA ILE A 94 2.18 -14.98 -3.02
C ILE A 94 2.00 -15.83 -1.75
N VAL A 95 2.47 -15.34 -0.61
CA VAL A 95 2.46 -16.06 0.66
C VAL A 95 1.93 -15.19 1.80
N ALA A 96 1.23 -15.79 2.74
CA ALA A 96 0.94 -15.17 4.03
C ALA A 96 2.14 -15.32 4.97
N VAL A 97 2.34 -14.33 5.82
CA VAL A 97 3.40 -14.32 6.85
C VAL A 97 2.82 -14.00 8.22
N HIS A 98 3.51 -14.43 9.28
CA HIS A 98 2.99 -14.37 10.65
C HIS A 98 3.30 -13.07 11.38
N SER A 99 4.32 -12.31 10.95
CA SER A 99 4.69 -11.08 11.63
C SER A 99 5.01 -9.93 10.67
N PRO A 100 4.91 -8.66 11.14
CA PRO A 100 5.35 -7.50 10.39
C PRO A 100 6.82 -7.59 9.96
N GLU A 101 7.70 -8.08 10.83
CA GLU A 101 9.13 -8.22 10.59
C GLU A 101 9.39 -9.21 9.45
N GLU A 102 8.67 -10.35 9.45
CA GLU A 102 8.73 -11.32 8.36
C GLU A 102 8.25 -10.71 7.03
N ALA A 103 7.23 -9.86 7.08
CA ALA A 103 6.71 -9.19 5.88
C ALA A 103 7.76 -8.25 5.27
N ILE A 104 8.35 -7.36 6.08
CA ILE A 104 9.29 -6.34 5.58
C ILE A 104 10.71 -6.86 5.35
N ALA A 105 11.07 -8.05 5.87
CA ALA A 105 12.39 -8.63 5.64
C ALA A 105 12.69 -8.69 4.13
N ASP A 106 13.77 -8.03 3.71
CA ASP A 106 14.22 -7.92 2.31
C ASP A 106 13.21 -7.28 1.32
N ALA A 107 12.11 -6.68 1.80
CA ALA A 107 11.13 -6.07 0.92
C ALA A 107 11.70 -4.85 0.17
N ASP A 108 11.48 -4.82 -1.14
CA ASP A 108 11.83 -3.70 -2.02
C ASP A 108 10.71 -2.67 -2.11
N VAL A 109 9.48 -3.16 -2.14
CA VAL A 109 8.25 -2.35 -2.16
C VAL A 109 7.37 -2.78 -1.00
N ILE A 110 6.86 -1.82 -0.26
CA ILE A 110 5.94 -2.04 0.84
C ILE A 110 4.67 -1.25 0.56
N THR A 111 3.51 -1.86 0.76
CA THR A 111 2.23 -1.14 0.73
C THR A 111 1.46 -1.40 2.02
N ALA A 112 1.15 -0.33 2.74
CA ALA A 112 0.24 -0.36 3.88
C ALA A 112 -1.16 0.05 3.42
N ALA A 113 -2.13 -0.85 3.56
CA ALA A 113 -3.53 -0.68 3.13
C ALA A 113 -4.49 -1.19 4.22
N THR A 114 -4.35 -0.64 5.42
CA THR A 114 -5.09 -1.04 6.62
C THR A 114 -5.96 0.11 7.15
N THR A 115 -6.63 -0.12 8.25
CA THR A 115 -7.31 0.89 9.06
C THR A 115 -6.66 0.98 10.44
N ALA A 116 -5.34 0.85 10.51
CA ALA A 116 -4.61 0.87 11.77
C ALA A 116 -4.59 2.28 12.38
N ALA A 117 -4.57 2.35 13.71
CA ALA A 117 -4.39 3.58 14.47
C ALA A 117 -2.97 3.67 15.09
N SER A 118 -2.07 2.80 14.66
CA SER A 118 -0.66 2.77 15.03
C SER A 118 0.15 2.13 13.91
N PRO A 119 1.45 2.46 13.79
CA PRO A 119 2.32 1.94 12.74
C PRO A 119 2.25 0.42 12.60
N VAL A 120 2.21 -0.07 11.37
CA VAL A 120 2.05 -1.50 11.09
C VAL A 120 3.38 -2.24 10.92
N PHE A 121 4.49 -1.50 10.87
CA PHE A 121 5.87 -2.02 10.88
C PHE A 121 6.82 -0.98 11.50
N ASP A 122 8.03 -1.43 11.86
CA ASP A 122 9.12 -0.57 12.31
C ASP A 122 10.00 -0.17 11.11
N GLY A 123 10.06 1.10 10.79
CA GLY A 123 10.84 1.65 9.69
C GLY A 123 12.35 1.44 9.81
N ARG A 124 12.87 1.19 11.03
CA ARG A 124 14.29 0.88 11.24
C ARG A 124 14.72 -0.45 10.62
N LEU A 125 13.74 -1.31 10.32
CA LEU A 125 13.96 -2.63 9.73
C LEU A 125 13.88 -2.62 8.20
N LEU A 126 13.51 -1.47 7.59
CA LEU A 126 13.45 -1.33 6.15
C LEU A 126 14.85 -1.37 5.54
N LYS A 127 14.99 -2.08 4.45
CA LYS A 127 16.28 -2.06 3.74
C LYS A 127 16.49 -0.74 3.00
N PRO A 128 17.73 -0.29 2.83
CA PRO A 128 18.05 0.91 2.06
C PRO A 128 17.48 0.87 0.64
N GLY A 129 16.81 1.94 0.22
CA GLY A 129 16.18 2.05 -1.09
C GLY A 129 14.84 1.33 -1.23
N ALA A 130 14.23 0.89 -0.14
CA ALA A 130 12.86 0.43 -0.14
C ALA A 130 11.88 1.57 -0.50
N HIS A 131 10.81 1.22 -1.21
CA HIS A 131 9.73 2.12 -1.57
C HIS A 131 8.49 1.80 -0.73
N VAL A 132 7.89 2.81 -0.11
CA VAL A 132 6.72 2.64 0.76
C VAL A 132 5.52 3.39 0.20
N ASN A 133 4.39 2.70 0.03
CA ASN A 133 3.09 3.28 -0.29
C ASN A 133 2.20 3.26 0.96
N GLY A 134 1.80 4.40 1.46
CA GLY A 134 0.79 4.57 2.51
C GLY A 134 -0.58 4.83 1.87
N ILE A 135 -1.55 3.94 2.10
CA ILE A 135 -2.85 3.98 1.44
C ILE A 135 -4.00 4.16 2.41
N GLY A 136 -3.85 3.68 3.65
CA GLY A 136 -4.98 3.55 4.58
C GLY A 136 -5.20 4.75 5.49
N SER A 137 -4.23 5.66 5.61
CA SER A 137 -4.34 6.83 6.49
C SER A 137 -5.12 7.95 5.80
N PHE A 138 -6.46 7.95 5.95
CA PHE A 138 -7.37 8.95 5.40
C PHE A 138 -8.19 9.68 6.48
N THR A 139 -7.81 9.54 7.74
CA THR A 139 -8.27 10.35 8.88
C THR A 139 -7.10 10.57 9.83
N TYR A 140 -7.19 11.61 10.65
CA TYR A 140 -6.16 11.96 11.64
C TYR A 140 -5.80 10.80 12.58
N ASP A 141 -6.79 9.98 12.99
CA ASP A 141 -6.59 8.85 13.92
C ASP A 141 -6.01 7.60 13.25
N MET A 142 -5.91 7.58 11.93
CA MET A 142 -5.33 6.44 11.19
C MET A 142 -3.84 6.64 10.99
N VAL A 143 -3.04 5.67 11.44
CA VAL A 143 -1.59 5.67 11.31
C VAL A 143 -1.12 4.30 10.90
N GLU A 144 -0.46 4.20 9.75
CA GLU A 144 0.11 2.98 9.21
C GLU A 144 1.64 3.00 9.21
N ILE A 145 2.22 4.19 8.99
CA ILE A 145 3.65 4.40 8.80
C ILE A 145 4.19 5.17 10.00
N ASP A 146 5.31 4.70 10.55
CA ASP A 146 5.94 5.38 11.68
C ASP A 146 6.68 6.66 11.24
N SER A 147 6.85 7.60 12.17
CA SER A 147 7.57 8.84 11.90
C SER A 147 9.05 8.61 11.56
N TYR A 148 9.64 7.50 12.01
CA TYR A 148 11.01 7.16 11.62
C TYR A 148 11.11 6.94 10.10
N THR A 149 10.19 6.18 9.51
CA THR A 149 10.13 5.97 8.05
C THR A 149 10.03 7.29 7.30
N LEU A 150 9.16 8.20 7.75
CA LEU A 150 8.94 9.49 7.09
C LEU A 150 10.15 10.42 7.19
N THR A 151 10.72 10.55 8.40
CA THR A 151 11.84 11.46 8.67
C THR A 151 13.17 10.97 8.09
N HIS A 152 13.32 9.66 7.85
CA HIS A 152 14.52 9.06 7.24
C HIS A 152 14.35 8.72 5.76
N ALA A 153 13.17 8.96 5.20
CA ALA A 153 12.95 8.82 3.76
C ALA A 153 13.79 9.85 2.98
N GLY A 154 14.40 9.43 1.90
CA GLY A 154 15.10 10.37 1.00
C GLY A 154 14.16 11.40 0.37
N LYS A 155 12.92 11.00 0.11
CA LYS A 155 11.83 11.86 -0.37
C LYS A 155 10.48 11.30 0.07
N VAL A 156 9.55 12.20 0.39
CA VAL A 156 8.14 11.91 0.63
C VAL A 156 7.33 12.56 -0.49
N TYR A 157 6.45 11.79 -1.10
CA TYR A 157 5.55 12.27 -2.15
C TYR A 157 4.10 12.16 -1.67
N ALA A 158 3.31 13.18 -1.94
CA ALA A 158 1.88 13.20 -1.73
C ALA A 158 1.16 13.20 -3.09
N ASP A 159 0.03 12.53 -3.19
CA ASP A 159 -0.85 12.64 -4.36
C ASP A 159 -1.40 14.07 -4.49
N THR A 160 -1.86 14.66 -3.39
CA THR A 160 -2.13 16.09 -3.26
C THR A 160 -1.67 16.58 -1.88
N LEU A 161 -0.98 17.71 -1.84
CA LEU A 161 -0.52 18.28 -0.58
C LEU A 161 -1.69 18.71 0.31
N GLU A 162 -2.73 19.28 -0.27
CA GLU A 162 -3.95 19.70 0.45
C GLU A 162 -4.65 18.51 1.10
N GLY A 163 -4.81 17.40 0.37
CA GLY A 163 -5.43 16.17 0.90
C GLY A 163 -4.63 15.59 2.05
N VAL A 164 -3.34 15.36 1.85
CA VAL A 164 -2.47 14.75 2.87
C VAL A 164 -2.39 15.60 4.15
N LEU A 165 -2.23 16.92 4.02
CA LEU A 165 -2.20 17.85 5.16
C LEU A 165 -3.59 18.11 5.76
N GLY A 166 -4.67 17.67 5.12
CA GLY A 166 -6.03 17.77 5.63
C GLY A 166 -6.52 16.56 6.40
N GLU A 167 -5.98 15.35 6.10
CA GLU A 167 -6.57 14.12 6.64
C GLU A 167 -5.59 13.03 7.07
N ALA A 168 -4.36 12.96 6.53
CA ALA A 168 -3.47 11.82 6.74
C ALA A 168 -2.79 11.85 8.11
N GLY A 169 -3.22 10.98 9.03
CA GLY A 169 -2.64 10.87 10.38
C GLY A 169 -1.16 10.48 10.39
N ASP A 170 -0.71 9.71 9.39
CA ASP A 170 0.71 9.39 9.19
C ASP A 170 1.60 10.64 9.11
N ILE A 171 1.09 11.74 8.56
CA ILE A 171 1.82 13.00 8.35
C ILE A 171 1.46 14.01 9.45
N LEU A 172 0.18 14.16 9.77
CA LEU A 172 -0.30 15.19 10.69
C LEU A 172 0.19 14.96 12.12
N GLN A 173 0.14 13.71 12.60
CA GLN A 173 0.54 13.43 13.98
C GLN A 173 2.04 13.67 14.24
N PRO A 174 2.99 13.28 13.36
CA PRO A 174 4.39 13.67 13.50
C PRO A 174 4.59 15.20 13.48
N ILE A 175 3.93 15.91 12.57
CA ILE A 175 3.99 17.39 12.53
C ILE A 175 3.54 18.02 13.86
N ASP A 176 2.42 17.56 14.43
CA ASP A 176 1.89 18.06 15.69
C ASP A 176 2.82 17.77 16.87
N ARG A 177 3.64 16.71 16.79
CA ARG A 177 4.68 16.40 17.79
C ARG A 177 6.00 17.14 17.56
N GLY A 178 6.12 17.88 16.45
CA GLY A 178 7.36 18.59 16.07
C GLY A 178 8.47 17.68 15.52
N GLU A 179 8.11 16.58 14.91
CA GLU A 179 8.99 15.57 14.33
C GLU A 179 9.23 15.82 12.83
#